data_86264964577315b4e6a54d9ee4905720
#
_entry.id   86264964577315b4e6a54d9ee4905720
#
_cell.length_a   1.000
_cell.length_b   1.000
_cell.length_c   1.000
_cell.angle_alpha   90.00
_cell.angle_beta   90.00
_cell.angle_gamma   90.00
#
_symmetry.space_group_name_H-M   'P 1'
#
loop_
_entity.id
_entity.type
_entity.pdbx_description
1 polymer ?
#
loop_
_entity_poly.entity_id
_entity_poly.type
_entity_poly.pdbx_seq_one_letter_code
_entity_poly.pdbx_strand_id
1 'polypeptide(L)'
;MNSEPLPREFRHFILARLFFVLGLRMITTIVIYQVFHLASTYMVGFAGLAEFVPAVLAALVAGPYIDKHNKKKILAWSYLFYLVCGLTLALVSAPWFDTGNNSRLTVILVVVFFTGIIRSFAGPAANSMIAAIVSREQLQKAISYNSSTWLISSIGGHAIGGLLIAGV
;
A
#
# COMPACT_ATOMS: atom_id res chain seq x y z
N MET A 1 -14.57 -12.62 31.59
CA MET A 1 -14.35 -11.59 30.58
C MET A 1 -15.20 -11.95 29.36
N ASN A 2 -16.42 -11.43 29.27
CA ASN A 2 -17.29 -11.63 28.10
C ASN A 2 -16.70 -10.81 26.96
N SER A 3 -15.99 -11.49 26.07
CA SER A 3 -15.45 -10.87 24.87
C SER A 3 -16.59 -10.75 23.84
N GLU A 4 -17.32 -9.65 23.87
CA GLU A 4 -18.27 -9.35 22.80
C GLU A 4 -17.58 -9.47 21.44
N PRO A 5 -18.27 -10.04 20.44
CA PRO A 5 -17.72 -10.18 19.10
C PRO A 5 -17.49 -8.78 18.48
N LEU A 6 -16.37 -8.63 17.77
CA LEU A 6 -16.07 -7.39 17.06
C LEU A 6 -17.15 -7.07 16.02
N PRO A 7 -17.51 -5.79 15.82
CA PRO A 7 -18.56 -5.35 14.89
C PRO A 7 -18.35 -5.91 13.47
N ARG A 8 -19.46 -6.16 12.76
CA ARG A 8 -19.39 -6.64 11.37
C ARG A 8 -18.63 -5.66 10.46
N GLU A 9 -18.76 -4.37 10.70
CA GLU A 9 -18.05 -3.31 9.99
C GLU A 9 -16.53 -3.44 10.14
N PHE A 10 -16.05 -3.78 11.33
CA PHE A 10 -14.63 -4.03 11.57
C PHE A 10 -14.12 -5.23 10.77
N ARG A 11 -14.92 -6.29 10.64
CA ARG A 11 -14.53 -7.48 9.86
C ARG A 11 -14.36 -7.15 8.37
N HIS A 12 -15.29 -6.40 7.78
CA HIS A 12 -15.16 -5.95 6.39
C HIS A 12 -13.96 -5.01 6.20
N PHE A 13 -13.74 -4.13 7.16
CA PHE A 13 -12.58 -3.23 7.15
C PHE A 13 -11.26 -4.01 7.17
N ILE A 14 -11.12 -5.00 8.05
CA ILE A 14 -9.90 -5.82 8.14
C ILE A 14 -9.68 -6.63 6.87
N LEU A 15 -10.74 -7.17 6.26
CA LEU A 15 -10.65 -7.90 5.00
C LEU A 15 -10.16 -7.00 3.86
N ALA A 16 -10.74 -5.82 3.72
CA ALA A 16 -10.32 -4.83 2.73
C ALA A 16 -8.84 -4.42 2.94
N ARG A 17 -8.44 -4.23 4.19
CA ARG A 17 -7.06 -3.90 4.56
C ARG A 17 -6.09 -5.03 4.25
N LEU A 18 -6.49 -6.30 4.47
CA LEU A 18 -5.70 -7.47 4.13
C LEU A 18 -5.33 -7.46 2.64
N PHE A 19 -6.33 -7.35 1.76
CA PHE A 19 -6.11 -7.33 0.32
C PHE A 19 -5.31 -6.09 -0.13
N PHE A 20 -5.57 -4.94 0.47
CA PHE A 20 -4.81 -3.73 0.17
C PHE A 20 -3.33 -3.88 0.51
N VAL A 21 -2.98 -4.31 1.72
CA VAL A 21 -1.58 -4.49 2.14
C VAL A 21 -0.90 -5.59 1.34
N LEU A 22 -1.61 -6.68 1.05
CA LEU A 22 -1.11 -7.77 0.22
C LEU A 22 -0.73 -7.25 -1.18
N GLY A 23 -1.64 -6.54 -1.86
CA GLY A 23 -1.38 -5.94 -3.16
C GLY A 23 -0.23 -4.93 -3.13
N LEU A 24 -0.17 -4.10 -2.07
CA LEU A 24 0.92 -3.15 -1.86
C LEU A 24 2.29 -3.86 -1.82
N ARG A 25 2.39 -4.96 -1.08
CA ARG A 25 3.64 -5.71 -0.96
C ARG A 25 4.01 -6.48 -2.22
N MET A 26 3.02 -7.00 -2.95
CA MET A 26 3.24 -7.58 -4.27
C MET A 26 3.85 -6.54 -5.23
N ILE A 27 3.25 -5.37 -5.33
CA ILE A 27 3.74 -4.27 -6.18
C ILE A 27 5.16 -3.88 -5.79
N THR A 28 5.45 -3.72 -4.49
CA THR A 28 6.80 -3.39 -4.02
C THR A 28 7.84 -4.41 -4.50
N THR A 29 7.53 -5.72 -4.41
CA THR A 29 8.43 -6.78 -4.87
C THR A 29 8.68 -6.72 -6.38
N ILE A 30 7.60 -6.56 -7.17
CA ILE A 30 7.66 -6.47 -8.62
C ILE A 30 8.44 -5.24 -9.06
N VAL A 31 8.22 -4.09 -8.44
CA VAL A 31 8.94 -2.84 -8.74
C VAL A 31 10.45 -2.99 -8.49
N ILE A 32 10.83 -3.53 -7.33
CA ILE A 32 12.25 -3.74 -7.00
C ILE A 32 12.90 -4.64 -8.04
N TYR A 33 12.25 -5.74 -8.41
CA TYR A 33 12.74 -6.66 -9.44
C TYR A 33 12.91 -5.97 -10.80
N GLN A 34 11.88 -5.25 -11.26
CA GLN A 34 11.90 -4.57 -12.56
C GLN A 34 12.98 -3.48 -12.62
N VAL A 35 13.08 -2.65 -11.60
CA VAL A 35 14.11 -1.58 -11.55
C VAL A 35 15.51 -2.18 -11.55
N PHE A 36 15.72 -3.28 -10.84
CA PHE A 36 17.00 -3.99 -10.84
C PHE A 36 17.38 -4.50 -12.23
N HIS A 37 16.42 -5.10 -12.96
CA HIS A 37 16.67 -5.65 -14.30
C HIS A 37 16.73 -4.59 -15.41
N LEU A 38 15.97 -3.49 -15.28
CA LEU A 38 15.95 -2.43 -16.31
C LEU A 38 17.16 -1.49 -16.23
N ALA A 39 17.75 -1.32 -15.05
CA ALA A 39 18.80 -0.33 -14.86
C ALA A 39 19.99 -0.86 -14.06
N SER A 40 19.96 -0.74 -12.73
CA SER A 40 21.08 -1.14 -11.87
C SER A 40 20.65 -1.18 -10.39
N THR A 41 21.51 -1.78 -9.55
CA THR A 41 21.34 -1.78 -8.10
C THR A 41 21.20 -0.36 -7.51
N TYR A 42 21.91 0.63 -8.06
CA TYR A 42 21.81 2.03 -7.60
C TYR A 42 20.43 2.61 -7.86
N MET A 43 19.79 2.25 -8.97
CA MET A 43 18.44 2.70 -9.30
C MET A 43 17.38 2.12 -8.36
N VAL A 44 17.61 0.94 -7.78
CA VAL A 44 16.73 0.40 -6.72
C VAL A 44 16.76 1.30 -5.48
N GLY A 45 17.95 1.75 -5.08
CA GLY A 45 18.09 2.74 -3.99
C GLY A 45 17.40 4.07 -4.32
N PHE A 46 17.55 4.55 -5.57
CA PHE A 46 16.88 5.76 -6.02
C PHE A 46 15.36 5.62 -6.05
N ALA A 47 14.83 4.47 -6.46
CA ALA A 47 13.39 4.16 -6.39
C ALA A 47 12.88 4.20 -4.93
N GLY A 48 13.66 3.66 -3.98
CA GLY A 48 13.36 3.76 -2.56
C GLY A 48 13.28 5.21 -2.07
N LEU A 49 14.22 6.06 -2.49
CA LEU A 49 14.18 7.51 -2.18
C LEU A 49 13.01 8.22 -2.86
N ALA A 50 12.69 7.85 -4.11
CA ALA A 50 11.54 8.40 -4.84
C ALA A 50 10.21 8.08 -4.18
N GLU A 51 10.10 6.96 -3.44
CA GLU A 51 8.93 6.65 -2.60
C GLU A 51 8.99 7.36 -1.25
N PHE A 52 10.14 7.33 -0.59
CA PHE A 52 10.30 7.77 0.78
C PHE A 52 10.18 9.29 0.94
N VAL A 53 10.87 10.06 0.09
CA VAL A 53 10.87 11.53 0.19
C VAL A 53 9.47 12.12 0.09
N PRO A 54 8.66 11.81 -0.94
CA PRO A 54 7.29 12.33 -1.02
C PRO A 54 6.40 11.79 0.10
N ALA A 55 6.62 10.57 0.58
CA ALA A 55 5.88 10.02 1.70
C ALA A 55 6.12 10.81 2.99
N VAL A 56 7.37 11.18 3.30
CA VAL A 56 7.72 11.99 4.48
C VAL A 56 7.13 13.39 4.37
N LEU A 57 7.29 14.05 3.22
CA LEU A 57 6.75 15.39 3.00
C LEU A 57 5.22 15.40 3.10
N ALA A 58 4.55 14.43 2.49
CA ALA A 58 3.10 14.30 2.55
C ALA A 58 2.60 13.95 3.97
N ALA A 59 3.36 13.18 4.75
CA ALA A 59 3.01 12.84 6.12
C ALA A 59 2.89 14.05 7.05
N LEU A 60 3.66 15.11 6.82
CA LEU A 60 3.58 16.35 7.57
C LEU A 60 2.21 17.02 7.45
N VAL A 61 1.56 16.86 6.30
CA VAL A 61 0.23 17.45 6.01
C VAL A 61 -0.90 16.44 6.24
N ALA A 62 -0.61 15.15 6.10
CA ALA A 62 -1.62 14.09 6.15
C ALA A 62 -2.33 14.02 7.52
N GLY A 63 -1.61 14.18 8.63
CA GLY A 63 -2.19 14.12 9.98
C GLY A 63 -3.32 15.14 10.17
N PRO A 64 -3.05 16.45 10.11
CA PRO A 64 -4.07 17.49 10.26
C PRO A 64 -5.19 17.42 9.23
N TYR A 65 -4.90 16.92 8.02
CA TYR A 65 -5.90 16.75 6.97
C TYR A 65 -6.87 15.63 7.30
N ILE A 66 -6.37 14.47 7.76
CA ILE A 66 -7.18 13.30 8.10
C ILE A 66 -8.10 13.60 9.28
N ASP A 67 -7.62 14.37 10.27
CA ASP A 67 -8.40 14.71 11.45
C ASP A 67 -9.62 15.57 11.11
N LYS A 68 -9.51 16.44 10.11
CA LYS A 68 -10.57 17.36 9.68
C LYS A 68 -11.55 16.76 8.66
N HIS A 69 -11.19 15.64 8.00
CA HIS A 69 -11.97 15.11 6.90
C HIS A 69 -12.51 13.70 7.19
N ASN A 70 -13.42 13.24 6.33
CA ASN A 70 -14.03 11.92 6.46
C ASN A 70 -13.01 10.81 6.15
N LYS A 71 -12.56 10.12 7.19
CA LYS A 71 -11.53 9.06 7.15
C LYS A 71 -11.88 7.94 6.17
N LYS A 72 -13.17 7.57 6.08
CA LYS A 72 -13.66 6.54 5.16
C LYS A 72 -13.47 6.96 3.69
N LYS A 73 -13.74 8.23 3.37
CA LYS A 73 -13.52 8.76 2.01
C LYS A 73 -12.04 8.81 1.66
N ILE A 74 -11.20 9.30 2.58
CA ILE A 74 -9.74 9.34 2.39
C ILE A 74 -9.21 7.95 2.09
N LEU A 75 -9.62 6.96 2.89
CA LEU A 75 -9.18 5.58 2.72
C LEU A 75 -9.65 4.98 1.38
N ALA A 76 -10.91 5.21 1.01
CA ALA A 76 -11.45 4.74 -0.27
C ALA A 76 -10.71 5.35 -1.48
N TRP A 77 -10.45 6.65 -1.46
CA TRP A 77 -9.65 7.33 -2.49
C TRP A 77 -8.21 6.81 -2.52
N SER A 78 -7.59 6.59 -1.36
CA SER A 78 -6.24 6.02 -1.30
C SER A 78 -6.18 4.63 -1.95
N TYR A 79 -7.17 3.78 -1.69
CA TYR A 79 -7.23 2.45 -2.29
C TYR A 79 -7.47 2.51 -3.80
N LEU A 80 -8.34 3.41 -4.25
CA LEU A 80 -8.62 3.61 -5.68
C LEU A 80 -7.36 4.10 -6.42
N PHE A 81 -6.68 5.13 -5.91
CA PHE A 81 -5.44 5.62 -6.52
C PHE A 81 -4.35 4.55 -6.53
N TYR A 82 -4.25 3.75 -5.47
CA TYR A 82 -3.30 2.65 -5.41
C TYR A 82 -3.61 1.56 -6.46
N LEU A 83 -4.89 1.28 -6.67
CA LEU A 83 -5.34 0.38 -7.74
C LEU A 83 -4.91 0.91 -9.13
N VAL A 84 -5.11 2.20 -9.38
CA VAL A 84 -4.67 2.86 -10.64
C VAL A 84 -3.16 2.74 -10.81
N CYS A 85 -2.39 3.00 -9.76
CA CYS A 85 -0.93 2.82 -9.78
C CYS A 85 -0.54 1.38 -10.13
N GLY A 86 -1.19 0.39 -9.51
CA GLY A 86 -0.96 -1.03 -9.79
C GLY A 86 -1.31 -1.43 -11.23
N LEU A 87 -2.43 -0.94 -11.75
CA LEU A 87 -2.83 -1.17 -13.14
C LEU A 87 -1.86 -0.51 -14.12
N THR A 88 -1.40 0.70 -13.84
CA THR A 88 -0.39 1.38 -14.68
C THR A 88 0.91 0.57 -14.73
N LEU A 89 1.38 0.07 -13.58
CA LEU A 89 2.56 -0.80 -13.54
C LEU A 89 2.36 -2.10 -14.31
N ALA A 90 1.19 -2.74 -14.17
CA ALA A 90 0.86 -3.95 -14.89
C ALA A 90 0.85 -3.74 -16.40
N LEU A 91 0.27 -2.64 -16.89
CA LEU A 91 0.25 -2.28 -18.30
C LEU A 91 1.65 -2.03 -18.87
N VAL A 92 2.47 -1.25 -18.18
CA VAL A 92 3.83 -0.93 -18.60
C VAL A 92 4.76 -2.14 -18.56
N SER A 93 4.45 -3.12 -17.70
CA SER A 93 5.21 -4.38 -17.60
C SER A 93 4.79 -5.41 -18.63
N ALA A 94 3.67 -5.20 -19.30
CA ALA A 94 3.14 -6.16 -20.25
C ALA A 94 4.02 -6.27 -21.52
N PRO A 95 4.25 -7.47 -22.07
CA PRO A 95 5.16 -7.70 -23.20
C PRO A 95 4.75 -7.02 -24.50
N TRP A 96 3.46 -6.70 -24.64
CA TRP A 96 2.94 -5.98 -25.83
C TRP A 96 3.12 -4.46 -25.77
N PHE A 97 3.57 -3.92 -24.63
CA PHE A 97 3.79 -2.49 -24.44
C PHE A 97 5.27 -2.18 -24.67
N ASP A 98 5.65 -2.07 -25.95
CA ASP A 98 7.05 -1.80 -26.33
C ASP A 98 7.40 -0.31 -26.18
N THR A 99 7.59 0.06 -24.95
CA THR A 99 8.20 1.35 -24.57
C THR A 99 9.65 1.07 -24.17
N GLY A 100 10.61 1.67 -24.81
CA GLY A 100 12.03 1.45 -24.51
C GLY A 100 12.33 1.50 -23.00
N ASN A 101 13.40 0.83 -22.55
CA ASN A 101 13.76 0.65 -21.13
C ASN A 101 13.76 1.95 -20.30
N ASN A 102 14.20 3.06 -20.90
CA ASN A 102 14.22 4.35 -20.21
C ASN A 102 12.80 4.89 -19.91
N SER A 103 11.87 4.72 -20.84
CA SER A 103 10.48 5.14 -20.63
C SER A 103 9.78 4.27 -19.58
N ARG A 104 10.02 2.96 -19.60
CA ARG A 104 9.51 2.04 -18.56
C ARG A 104 10.02 2.45 -17.17
N LEU A 105 11.30 2.69 -17.03
CA LEU A 105 11.91 3.10 -15.78
C LEU A 105 11.31 4.42 -15.28
N THR A 106 11.15 5.41 -16.16
CA THR A 106 10.55 6.70 -15.81
C THR A 106 9.12 6.54 -15.29
N VAL A 107 8.27 5.74 -15.95
CA VAL A 107 6.90 5.49 -15.49
C VAL A 107 6.89 4.79 -14.14
N ILE A 108 7.75 3.79 -13.94
CA ILE A 108 7.86 3.09 -12.66
C ILE A 108 8.22 4.08 -11.54
N LEU A 109 9.22 4.95 -11.75
CA LEU A 109 9.64 5.93 -10.75
C LEU A 109 8.54 6.95 -10.43
N VAL A 110 7.80 7.41 -11.45
CA VAL A 110 6.64 8.31 -11.27
C VAL A 110 5.55 7.63 -10.46
N VAL A 111 5.22 6.39 -10.78
CA VAL A 111 4.20 5.63 -10.03
C VAL A 111 4.65 5.41 -8.59
N VAL A 112 5.90 5.05 -8.36
CA VAL A 112 6.49 4.86 -7.03
C VAL A 112 6.42 6.15 -6.21
N PHE A 113 6.70 7.29 -6.82
CA PHE A 113 6.55 8.60 -6.19
C PHE A 113 5.11 8.83 -5.68
N PHE A 114 4.10 8.57 -6.51
CA PHE A 114 2.70 8.71 -6.12
C PHE A 114 2.27 7.68 -5.06
N THR A 115 2.77 6.45 -5.13
CA THR A 115 2.48 5.44 -4.09
C THR A 115 2.99 5.87 -2.72
N GLY A 116 4.14 6.55 -2.64
CA GLY A 116 4.67 7.14 -1.42
C GLY A 116 3.69 8.15 -0.80
N ILE A 117 3.16 9.08 -1.61
CA ILE A 117 2.17 10.06 -1.17
C ILE A 117 0.90 9.37 -0.66
N ILE A 118 0.33 8.46 -1.43
CA ILE A 118 -0.91 7.75 -1.07
C ILE A 118 -0.75 7.00 0.25
N ARG A 119 0.38 6.36 0.45
CA ARG A 119 0.69 5.56 1.63
C ARG A 119 0.75 6.41 2.90
N SER A 120 1.20 7.66 2.81
CA SER A 120 1.23 8.59 3.95
C SER A 120 -0.16 8.97 4.45
N PHE A 121 -1.19 8.92 3.61
CA PHE A 121 -2.58 9.12 3.98
C PHE A 121 -3.28 7.83 4.41
N ALA A 122 -3.06 6.73 3.69
CA ALA A 122 -3.76 5.47 3.92
C ALA A 122 -3.46 4.85 5.30
N GLY A 123 -2.21 4.92 5.75
CA GLY A 123 -1.79 4.36 7.04
C GLY A 123 -2.49 5.02 8.25
N PRO A 124 -2.29 6.32 8.46
CA PRO A 124 -2.94 7.05 9.58
C PRO A 124 -4.47 7.04 9.49
N ALA A 125 -5.05 7.19 8.28
CA ALA A 125 -6.50 7.13 8.10
C ALA A 125 -7.09 5.78 8.52
N ALA A 126 -6.40 4.67 8.20
CA ALA A 126 -6.83 3.35 8.61
C ALA A 126 -6.77 3.16 10.14
N ASN A 127 -5.71 3.63 10.80
CA ASN A 127 -5.60 3.56 12.25
C ASN A 127 -6.66 4.40 12.96
N SER A 128 -6.92 5.62 12.48
CA SER A 128 -7.99 6.47 12.98
C SER A 128 -9.38 5.87 12.77
N MET A 129 -9.57 5.10 11.70
CA MET A 129 -10.84 4.44 11.42
C MET A 129 -11.10 3.28 12.36
N ILE A 130 -10.09 2.51 12.77
CA ILE A 130 -10.22 1.46 13.78
C ILE A 130 -10.80 2.04 15.08
N ALA A 131 -10.22 3.13 15.56
CA ALA A 131 -10.67 3.79 16.78
C ALA A 131 -12.10 4.36 16.68
N ALA A 132 -12.61 4.61 15.48
CA ALA A 132 -13.96 5.08 15.24
C ALA A 132 -15.00 3.95 15.12
N ILE A 133 -14.58 2.72 14.78
CA ILE A 133 -15.49 1.57 14.55
C ILE A 133 -15.68 0.75 15.82
N VAL A 134 -14.68 0.66 16.70
CA VAL A 134 -14.72 -0.21 17.87
C VAL A 134 -14.84 0.58 19.18
N SER A 135 -15.43 -0.04 20.20
CA SER A 135 -15.46 0.56 21.54
C SER A 135 -14.07 0.63 22.16
N ARG A 136 -13.89 1.50 23.17
CA ARG A 136 -12.61 1.64 23.87
C ARG A 136 -12.12 0.33 24.49
N GLU A 137 -13.04 -0.50 24.97
CA GLU A 137 -12.75 -1.80 25.57
C GLU A 137 -12.25 -2.82 24.54
N GLN A 138 -12.72 -2.72 23.29
CA GLN A 138 -12.34 -3.60 22.20
C GLN A 138 -11.13 -3.11 21.41
N LEU A 139 -10.68 -1.88 21.64
CA LEU A 139 -9.64 -1.21 20.85
C LEU A 139 -8.32 -2.00 20.85
N GLN A 140 -7.89 -2.51 22.00
CA GLN A 140 -6.66 -3.29 22.10
C GLN A 140 -6.73 -4.57 21.24
N LYS A 141 -7.87 -5.27 21.29
CA LYS A 141 -8.14 -6.46 20.50
C LYS A 141 -8.15 -6.13 18.99
N ALA A 142 -8.80 -5.03 18.61
CA ALA A 142 -8.85 -4.58 17.23
C ALA A 142 -7.48 -4.20 16.67
N ILE A 143 -6.62 -3.54 17.47
CA ILE A 143 -5.25 -3.22 17.09
C ILE A 143 -4.43 -4.49 16.89
N SER A 144 -4.58 -5.50 17.76
CA SER A 144 -3.89 -6.79 17.63
C SER A 144 -4.28 -7.50 16.32
N TYR A 145 -5.58 -7.55 15.98
CA TYR A 145 -6.05 -8.09 14.70
C TYR A 145 -5.48 -7.31 13.51
N ASN A 146 -5.46 -5.99 13.58
CA ASN A 146 -4.91 -5.16 12.53
C ASN A 146 -3.41 -5.40 12.31
N SER A 147 -2.64 -5.54 13.38
CA SER A 147 -1.20 -5.82 13.33
C SER A 147 -0.92 -7.21 12.75
N SER A 148 -1.69 -8.22 13.17
CA SER A 148 -1.58 -9.58 12.63
C SER A 148 -1.94 -9.62 11.14
N THR A 149 -3.01 -8.92 10.75
CA THR A 149 -3.42 -8.80 9.35
C THR A 149 -2.33 -8.14 8.50
N TRP A 150 -1.73 -7.06 9.02
CA TRP A 150 -0.63 -6.39 8.34
C TRP A 150 0.58 -7.31 8.15
N LEU A 151 0.96 -8.06 9.17
CA LEU A 151 2.09 -9.00 9.12
C LEU A 151 1.85 -10.12 8.12
N ILE A 152 0.68 -10.79 8.21
CA ILE A 152 0.30 -11.88 7.30
C ILE A 152 0.25 -11.39 5.85
N SER A 153 -0.39 -10.23 5.61
CA SER A 153 -0.47 -9.64 4.27
C SER A 153 0.89 -9.21 3.74
N SER A 154 1.78 -8.72 4.62
CA SER A 154 3.12 -8.30 4.22
C SER A 154 3.95 -9.50 3.76
N ILE A 155 3.96 -10.58 4.54
CA ILE A 155 4.68 -11.81 4.18
C ILE A 155 4.07 -12.44 2.93
N GLY A 156 2.74 -12.61 2.92
CA GLY A 156 2.01 -13.20 1.80
C GLY A 156 2.18 -12.40 0.51
N GLY A 157 2.13 -11.08 0.58
CA GLY A 157 2.31 -10.21 -0.57
C GLY A 157 3.69 -10.33 -1.21
N HIS A 158 4.76 -10.33 -0.40
CA HIS A 158 6.11 -10.55 -0.91
C HIS A 158 6.29 -11.96 -1.51
N ALA A 159 5.72 -12.99 -0.86
CA ALA A 159 5.78 -14.36 -1.36
C ALA A 159 5.06 -14.52 -2.70
N ILE A 160 3.82 -14.02 -2.81
CA ILE A 160 3.05 -14.06 -4.06
C ILE A 160 3.73 -13.23 -5.15
N GLY A 161 4.22 -12.03 -4.81
CA GLY A 161 4.98 -11.20 -5.75
C GLY A 161 6.21 -11.90 -6.30
N GLY A 162 6.96 -12.60 -5.43
CA GLY A 162 8.11 -13.41 -5.83
C GLY A 162 7.74 -14.59 -6.73
N LEU A 163 6.64 -15.30 -6.42
CA LEU A 163 6.13 -16.41 -7.24
C LEU A 163 5.68 -15.93 -8.64
N LEU A 164 5.03 -14.77 -8.74
CA LEU A 164 4.66 -14.19 -10.03
C LEU A 164 5.88 -13.87 -10.88
N ILE A 165 6.95 -13.38 -10.28
CA ILE A 165 8.22 -13.11 -10.99
C ILE A 165 8.87 -14.42 -11.44
N ALA A 166 8.84 -15.47 -10.63
CA ALA A 166 9.43 -16.76 -10.96
C ALA A 166 8.67 -17.54 -12.05
N GLY A 167 7.39 -17.20 -12.28
CA GLY A 167 6.54 -17.83 -13.30
C GLY A 167 6.55 -17.13 -14.65
N VAL A 168 7.26 -16.01 -14.78
CA VAL A 168 7.41 -15.22 -16.02
C VAL A 168 8.85 -15.29 -16.50
#